data_7ba952e6b460099a4ac8096ec269c28e
#
_entry.id   7ba952e6b460099a4ac8096ec269c28e
#
_cell.length_a   1.000
_cell.length_b   1.000
_cell.length_c   1.000
_cell.angle_alpha   90.00
_cell.angle_beta   90.00
_cell.angle_gamma   90.00
#
_symmetry.space_group_name_H-M   'P 1'
#
loop_
_entity.id
_entity.type
_entity.pdbx_description
1 polymer ?
#
loop_
_entity_poly.entity_id
_entity_poly.type
_entity_poly.pdbx_seq_one_letter_code
_entity_poly.pdbx_strand_id
1 'polypeptide(L)'
;SNLSETTFDEEINSATEPVLVDFWAEWCGPCKMIAPILEEIADEQAGTLRIAKVNVDESPELARRFQVMSIPTMILFRDGEPATQIVGAKGKAQLLEELSAHL
;
A
#
# COMPACT_ATOMS: atom_id res chain seq x y z
N SER A 1 3.06 -8.84 -1.57
CA SER A 1 3.47 -9.09 -2.96
C SER A 1 3.95 -7.81 -3.63
N ASN A 2 4.75 -7.95 -4.65
CA ASN A 2 5.25 -6.82 -5.42
C ASN A 2 4.45 -6.70 -6.71
N LEU A 3 3.85 -5.54 -6.92
CA LEU A 3 3.03 -5.29 -8.10
C LEU A 3 3.79 -4.45 -9.11
N SER A 4 3.52 -4.69 -10.37
CA SER A 4 4.11 -3.94 -11.48
C SER A 4 2.99 -3.37 -12.35
N GLU A 5 3.39 -2.61 -13.38
CA GLU A 5 2.43 -2.03 -14.32
C GLU A 5 1.62 -3.09 -15.05
N THR A 6 2.18 -4.29 -15.21
CA THR A 6 1.49 -5.38 -15.92
C THR A 6 0.64 -6.26 -15.01
N THR A 7 0.86 -6.24 -13.69
CA THR A 7 0.16 -7.14 -12.76
C THR A 7 -0.83 -6.41 -11.85
N PHE A 8 -0.73 -5.10 -11.75
CA PHE A 8 -1.46 -4.32 -10.76
C PHE A 8 -2.99 -4.51 -10.86
N ASP A 9 -3.55 -4.25 -12.02
CA ASP A 9 -5.00 -4.26 -12.17
C ASP A 9 -5.60 -5.63 -11.91
N GLU A 10 -4.97 -6.69 -12.39
CA GLU A 10 -5.46 -8.04 -12.15
C GLU A 10 -5.43 -8.38 -10.67
N GLU A 11 -4.33 -8.07 -9.98
CA GLU A 11 -4.19 -8.37 -8.55
C GLU A 11 -5.21 -7.59 -7.72
N ILE A 12 -5.36 -6.31 -8.01
CA ILE A 12 -6.28 -5.46 -7.25
C ILE A 12 -7.73 -5.85 -7.50
N ASN A 13 -8.10 -6.13 -8.75
CA ASN A 13 -9.48 -6.44 -9.10
C ASN A 13 -9.90 -7.85 -8.68
N SER A 14 -8.96 -8.78 -8.56
CA SER A 14 -9.27 -10.15 -8.15
C SER A 14 -9.23 -10.35 -6.64
N ALA A 15 -8.73 -9.40 -5.89
CA ALA A 15 -8.62 -9.53 -4.44
C ALA A 15 -10.00 -9.49 -3.79
N THR A 16 -10.22 -10.42 -2.84
CA THR A 16 -11.48 -10.49 -2.11
C THR A 16 -11.44 -9.67 -0.82
N GLU A 17 -10.23 -9.44 -0.28
CA GLU A 17 -10.05 -8.56 0.87
C GLU A 17 -9.52 -7.20 0.41
N PRO A 18 -9.63 -6.16 1.25
CA PRO A 18 -8.98 -4.87 0.95
C PRO A 18 -7.48 -5.05 0.78
N VAL A 19 -6.89 -4.27 -0.12
CA VAL A 19 -5.45 -4.32 -0.40
C VAL A 19 -4.84 -2.95 -0.11
N LEU A 20 -3.90 -2.92 0.83
CA LEU A 20 -3.12 -1.71 1.10
C LEU A 20 -1.88 -1.75 0.22
N VAL A 21 -1.78 -0.78 -0.69
CA VAL A 21 -0.66 -0.69 -1.63
C VAL A 21 0.32 0.35 -1.14
N ASP A 22 1.56 -0.06 -0.87
CA ASP A 22 2.64 0.79 -0.40
C ASP A 22 3.52 1.20 -1.59
N PHE A 23 3.50 2.49 -1.92
CA PHE A 23 4.37 3.07 -2.94
C PHE A 23 5.68 3.48 -2.29
N TRP A 24 6.79 2.90 -2.75
CA TRP A 24 8.09 3.01 -2.09
C TRP A 24 9.24 3.05 -3.08
N ALA A 25 10.46 3.31 -2.59
CA ALA A 25 11.68 3.21 -3.38
C ALA A 25 12.84 2.80 -2.48
N GLU A 26 13.87 2.19 -3.07
CA GLU A 26 15.06 1.73 -2.35
C GLU A 26 15.79 2.85 -1.62
N TRP A 27 15.84 4.03 -2.22
CA TRP A 27 16.56 5.18 -1.64
C TRP A 27 15.76 5.90 -0.56
N CYS A 28 14.55 5.49 -0.30
CA CYS A 28 13.64 6.18 0.61
C CYS A 28 13.79 5.66 2.05
N GLY A 29 14.44 6.45 2.91
CA GLY A 29 14.62 6.08 4.32
C GLY A 29 13.32 5.86 5.06
N PRO A 30 12.36 6.81 5.01
CA PRO A 30 11.05 6.61 5.68
C PRO A 30 10.30 5.38 5.19
N CYS A 31 10.44 5.02 3.90
CA CYS A 31 9.82 3.79 3.38
C CYS A 31 10.38 2.56 4.08
N LYS A 32 11.68 2.56 4.31
CA LYS A 32 12.34 1.43 4.98
C LYS A 32 11.98 1.36 6.46
N MET A 33 11.70 2.51 7.07
CA MET A 33 11.28 2.55 8.47
C MET A 33 9.94 1.89 8.69
N ILE A 34 9.00 2.05 7.77
CA ILE A 34 7.66 1.47 7.93
C ILE A 34 7.55 0.02 7.42
N ALA A 35 8.54 -0.47 6.68
CA ALA A 35 8.48 -1.83 6.14
C ALA A 35 8.23 -2.89 7.20
N PRO A 36 8.96 -2.91 8.34
CA PRO A 36 8.66 -3.91 9.40
C PRO A 36 7.28 -3.74 9.99
N ILE A 37 6.78 -2.49 10.10
CA ILE A 37 5.45 -2.22 10.62
C ILE A 37 4.40 -2.81 9.71
N LEU A 38 4.56 -2.63 8.40
CA LEU A 38 3.62 -3.19 7.42
C LEU A 38 3.65 -4.72 7.44
N GLU A 39 4.81 -5.32 7.66
CA GLU A 39 4.91 -6.78 7.78
C GLU A 39 4.15 -7.28 9.00
N GLU A 40 4.26 -6.59 10.14
CA GLU A 40 3.50 -6.94 11.33
C GLU A 40 2.00 -6.84 11.09
N ILE A 41 1.56 -5.76 10.43
CA ILE A 41 0.14 -5.57 10.13
C ILE A 41 -0.34 -6.67 9.19
N ALA A 42 0.45 -7.02 8.19
CA ALA A 42 0.08 -8.09 7.25
C ALA A 42 -0.13 -9.42 7.97
N ASP A 43 0.75 -9.74 8.93
CA ASP A 43 0.63 -10.97 9.70
C ASP A 43 -0.60 -10.96 10.62
N GLU A 44 -0.82 -9.84 11.31
CA GLU A 44 -1.93 -9.72 12.26
C GLU A 44 -3.29 -9.65 11.57
N GLN A 45 -3.33 -9.11 10.36
CA GLN A 45 -4.57 -8.90 9.62
C GLN A 45 -4.76 -9.92 8.49
N ALA A 46 -4.04 -11.02 8.52
CA ALA A 46 -4.15 -12.04 7.49
C ALA A 46 -5.61 -12.47 7.32
N GLY A 47 -6.08 -12.49 6.08
CA GLY A 47 -7.48 -12.81 5.76
C GLY A 47 -8.41 -11.61 5.80
N THR A 48 -8.03 -10.52 6.45
CA THR A 48 -8.84 -9.30 6.54
C THR A 48 -8.27 -8.19 5.66
N LEU A 49 -6.96 -8.14 5.54
CA LEU A 49 -6.25 -7.11 4.80
C LEU A 49 -5.05 -7.75 4.11
N ARG A 50 -4.83 -7.40 2.86
CA ARG A 50 -3.64 -7.81 2.11
C ARG A 50 -2.76 -6.58 1.93
N ILE A 51 -1.44 -6.75 2.00
CA ILE A 51 -0.50 -5.66 1.74
C ILE A 51 0.31 -6.00 0.50
N ALA A 52 0.41 -5.03 -0.42
CA ALA A 52 1.17 -5.15 -1.64
C ALA A 52 2.06 -3.92 -1.78
N LYS A 53 3.08 -4.02 -2.62
CA LYS A 53 4.08 -2.96 -2.79
C LYS A 53 4.25 -2.60 -4.25
N VAL A 54 4.46 -1.31 -4.51
CA VAL A 54 4.81 -0.80 -5.84
C VAL A 54 6.08 0.03 -5.70
N ASN A 55 7.14 -0.39 -6.37
CA ASN A 55 8.38 0.39 -6.44
C ASN A 55 8.20 1.47 -7.48
N VAL A 56 8.25 2.74 -7.06
CA VAL A 56 7.95 3.86 -7.97
C VAL A 56 9.00 4.06 -9.05
N ASP A 57 10.22 3.59 -8.82
CA ASP A 57 11.27 3.68 -9.83
C ASP A 57 11.08 2.63 -10.93
N GLU A 58 10.57 1.47 -10.55
CA GLU A 58 10.30 0.39 -11.52
C GLU A 58 8.95 0.55 -12.20
N SER A 59 8.00 1.18 -11.53
CA SER A 59 6.63 1.34 -12.04
C SER A 59 6.17 2.79 -11.93
N PRO A 60 6.84 3.72 -12.64
CA PRO A 60 6.52 5.14 -12.53
C PRO A 60 5.11 5.50 -13.01
N GLU A 61 4.56 4.73 -13.96
CA GLU A 61 3.23 5.01 -14.48
C GLU A 61 2.15 4.75 -13.43
N LEU A 62 2.35 3.76 -12.53
CA LEU A 62 1.41 3.54 -11.44
C LEU A 62 1.41 4.70 -10.46
N ALA A 63 2.59 5.22 -10.12
CA ALA A 63 2.70 6.38 -9.25
C ALA A 63 2.00 7.59 -9.88
N ARG A 64 2.18 7.79 -11.17
CA ARG A 64 1.54 8.89 -11.89
C ARG A 64 0.02 8.70 -11.95
N ARG A 65 -0.43 7.50 -12.23
CA ARG A 65 -1.86 7.16 -12.32
C ARG A 65 -2.62 7.50 -11.04
N PHE A 66 -2.01 7.23 -9.89
CA PHE A 66 -2.65 7.48 -8.60
C PHE A 66 -2.17 8.78 -7.95
N GLN A 67 -1.45 9.61 -8.70
CA GLN A 67 -1.01 10.93 -8.26
C GLN A 67 -0.18 10.88 -6.98
N VAL A 68 0.71 9.90 -6.89
CA VAL A 68 1.62 9.75 -5.77
C VAL A 68 2.74 10.77 -5.94
N MET A 69 2.73 11.81 -5.10
CA MET A 69 3.66 12.93 -5.17
C MET A 69 4.84 12.79 -4.22
N SER A 70 4.70 11.98 -3.20
CA SER A 70 5.76 11.73 -2.22
C SER A 70 5.65 10.29 -1.74
N ILE A 71 6.76 9.77 -1.17
CA ILE A 71 6.78 8.39 -0.66
C ILE A 71 7.33 8.38 0.77
N PRO A 72 6.87 7.44 1.61
CA PRO A 72 5.88 6.43 1.28
C PRO A 72 4.48 7.03 1.17
N THR A 73 3.69 6.48 0.27
CA THR A 73 2.25 6.72 0.19
C THR A 73 1.59 5.36 0.15
N MET A 74 0.59 5.17 1.00
CA MET A 74 -0.17 3.93 1.05
C MET A 74 -1.60 4.21 0.66
N ILE A 75 -2.11 3.45 -0.32
CA ILE A 75 -3.48 3.58 -0.77
C ILE A 75 -4.21 2.28 -0.49
N LEU A 76 -5.32 2.37 0.22
CA LEU A 76 -6.16 1.21 0.50
C LEU A 76 -7.20 1.08 -0.60
N PHE A 77 -7.19 -0.08 -1.27
CA PHE A 77 -8.16 -0.39 -2.32
C PHE A 77 -9.21 -1.34 -1.79
N ARG A 78 -10.47 -1.02 -2.04
CA ARG A 78 -11.60 -1.91 -1.74
C ARG A 78 -12.41 -2.08 -3.01
N ASP A 79 -12.70 -3.34 -3.34
CA ASP A 79 -13.48 -3.66 -4.55
C ASP A 79 -12.89 -3.01 -5.79
N GLY A 80 -11.57 -2.97 -5.88
CA GLY A 80 -10.86 -2.42 -7.02
C GLY A 80 -10.71 -0.90 -7.05
N GLU A 81 -11.23 -0.18 -6.05
CA GLU A 81 -11.24 1.28 -6.02
C GLU A 81 -10.48 1.83 -4.82
N PRO A 82 -9.78 2.98 -4.98
CA PRO A 82 -9.14 3.63 -3.83
C PRO A 82 -10.19 4.05 -2.79
N ALA A 83 -9.97 3.64 -1.55
CA ALA A 83 -10.86 3.99 -0.44
C ALA A 83 -10.27 5.05 0.45
N THR A 84 -8.96 5.02 0.70
CA THR A 84 -8.27 6.04 1.49
C THR A 84 -6.79 6.06 1.12
N GLN A 85 -6.15 7.20 1.42
CA GLN A 85 -4.75 7.42 1.11
C GLN A 85 -4.05 7.94 2.36
N ILE A 86 -2.90 7.35 2.68
CA ILE A 86 -2.08 7.75 3.83
C ILE A 86 -0.73 8.18 3.30
N VAL A 87 -0.33 9.43 3.54
CA VAL A 87 0.93 9.98 3.04
C VAL A 87 1.92 10.12 4.17
N GLY A 88 3.13 9.60 3.95
CA GLY A 88 4.22 9.69 4.90
C GLY A 88 4.29 8.49 5.85
N ALA A 89 5.42 8.39 6.55
CA ALA A 89 5.64 7.30 7.50
C ALA A 89 4.83 7.56 8.77
N LYS A 90 4.08 6.55 9.20
CA LYS A 90 3.26 6.60 10.40
C LYS A 90 3.61 5.44 11.31
N GLY A 91 3.36 5.59 12.61
CA GLY A 91 3.48 4.48 13.54
C GLY A 91 2.37 3.46 13.35
N LYS A 92 2.58 2.26 13.88
CA LYS A 92 1.64 1.15 13.72
C LYS A 92 0.24 1.49 14.23
N ALA A 93 0.14 2.09 15.41
CA ALA A 93 -1.15 2.42 16.00
C ALA A 93 -1.93 3.39 15.13
N GLN A 94 -1.26 4.40 14.60
CA GLN A 94 -1.90 5.39 13.75
C GLN A 94 -2.36 4.77 12.43
N LEU A 95 -1.52 3.90 11.84
CA LEU A 95 -1.90 3.19 10.61
C LEU A 95 -3.14 2.33 10.83
N LEU A 96 -3.17 1.57 11.90
CA LEU A 96 -4.32 0.72 12.22
C LEU A 96 -5.58 1.56 12.44
N GLU A 97 -5.45 2.69 13.12
CA GLU A 97 -6.58 3.59 13.36
C GLU A 97 -7.15 4.12 12.03
N GLU A 98 -6.28 4.59 11.14
CA GLU A 98 -6.72 5.14 9.86
C GLU A 98 -7.31 4.07 8.94
N LEU A 99 -6.81 2.83 9.02
CA LEU A 99 -7.32 1.73 8.22
C LEU A 99 -8.62 1.16 8.74
N SER A 100 -8.83 1.19 10.07
CA SER A 100 -9.97 0.50 10.70
C SER A 100 -11.32 0.99 10.20
N ALA A 101 -11.42 2.25 9.79
CA ALA A 101 -12.66 2.81 9.25
C ALA A 101 -13.05 2.18 7.91
N HIS A 102 -12.13 1.48 7.25
CA HIS A 102 -12.31 0.95 5.91
C HIS A 102 -12.20 -0.57 5.84
N LEU A 103 -12.01 -1.23 6.97
CA LEU A 103 -11.87 -2.70 7.01
C LEU A 103 -13.15 -3.41 7.39
#